data_134ecbd9dc4948ed42220b60ee5fd24a
#
_entry.id   134ecbd9dc4948ed42220b60ee5fd24a
#
_cell.length_a   1.000
_cell.length_b   1.000
_cell.length_c   1.000
_cell.angle_alpha   90.00
_cell.angle_beta   90.00
_cell.angle_gamma   90.00
#
_symmetry.space_group_name_H-M   'P 1'
#
loop_
_entity.id
_entity.type
_entity.pdbx_description
1 polymer ?
#
loop_
_entity_poly.entity_id
_entity_poly.type
_entity_poly.pdbx_seq_one_letter_code
_entity_poly.pdbx_strand_id
1 'polypeptide(L)'
;SPANTYKSLLKVADETNGVSGTASQIEDGEGTSTCISVGDDNFKVKPQSDNTTTTFEVENASGSNLLTVDSSNSVVKVGTSQVSATTQLLTFKGFRVVGSVGGHVFVALGGADYGNDRLAEVGAGSGTDPNTTIDSGVVSDDLLLCIFPVPYNITIDACKALISTVTSTDTVCNVHLMSYDMVADGTTNDGNLSNGTILADGQATAVDNSVIKTVNCTIQSSSVTSGKIIACLIENETNTDDTTISVQVKYHIA
;
A
#
# COMPACT_ATOMS: atom_id res chain seq x y z
N SER A 1 43.17 -13.96 39.34
CA SER A 1 42.88 -15.33 38.85
C SER A 1 42.69 -15.26 37.32
N PRO A 2 43.20 -16.23 36.56
CA PRO A 2 42.99 -16.29 35.11
C PRO A 2 41.48 -16.20 34.73
N ALA A 3 40.61 -16.76 35.54
CA ALA A 3 39.16 -16.74 35.33
C ALA A 3 38.54 -15.33 35.21
N ASN A 4 39.13 -14.33 35.91
CA ASN A 4 38.61 -12.96 35.80
C ASN A 4 39.14 -12.19 34.57
N THR A 5 40.17 -12.67 33.90
CA THR A 5 40.80 -12.04 32.75
C THR A 5 40.05 -12.38 31.45
N TYR A 6 39.30 -13.47 31.44
CA TYR A 6 38.62 -13.98 30.25
C TYR A 6 37.13 -13.62 30.17
N LYS A 7 36.55 -13.05 31.24
CA LYS A 7 35.10 -12.70 31.28
C LYS A 7 34.67 -11.72 30.19
N SER A 8 35.56 -10.83 29.81
CA SER A 8 35.30 -9.79 28.78
C SER A 8 35.83 -10.17 27.40
N LEU A 9 36.36 -11.40 27.24
CA LEU A 9 36.84 -11.88 25.95
C LEU A 9 35.64 -12.40 25.13
N LEU A 10 35.39 -11.81 23.97
CA LEU A 10 34.38 -12.33 23.04
C LEU A 10 34.97 -13.48 22.23
N LYS A 11 34.23 -14.58 22.13
CA LYS A 11 34.58 -15.77 21.34
C LYS A 11 33.37 -16.24 20.52
N VAL A 12 33.61 -17.04 19.50
CA VAL A 12 32.56 -17.77 18.78
C VAL A 12 32.15 -18.97 19.63
N ALA A 13 30.84 -19.21 19.77
CA ALA A 13 30.31 -20.30 20.60
C ALA A 13 30.72 -21.72 20.11
N ASP A 14 31.01 -21.87 18.82
CA ASP A 14 31.54 -23.12 18.25
C ASP A 14 33.05 -23.23 18.53
N GLU A 15 33.41 -23.84 19.63
CA GLU A 15 34.82 -24.03 20.03
C GLU A 15 35.56 -25.07 19.17
N THR A 16 34.84 -25.91 18.41
CA THR A 16 35.42 -26.98 17.61
C THR A 16 35.80 -26.48 16.21
N ASN A 17 34.92 -25.74 15.56
CA ASN A 17 35.09 -25.32 14.18
C ASN A 17 35.38 -23.80 14.03
N GLY A 18 35.20 -23.01 15.11
CA GLY A 18 35.33 -21.56 15.06
C GLY A 18 34.32 -20.92 14.09
N VAL A 19 34.79 -20.00 13.25
CA VAL A 19 33.99 -19.42 12.18
C VAL A 19 33.91 -20.44 11.04
N SER A 20 32.69 -20.80 10.62
CA SER A 20 32.40 -21.82 9.60
C SER A 20 31.19 -21.43 8.77
N GLY A 21 30.80 -22.26 7.79
CA GLY A 21 29.60 -22.04 6.94
C GLY A 21 28.27 -21.95 7.73
N THR A 22 28.25 -22.40 8.98
CA THR A 22 27.11 -22.19 9.88
C THR A 22 27.41 -21.04 10.85
N ALA A 23 26.56 -20.01 10.86
CA ALA A 23 26.72 -18.86 11.75
C ALA A 23 26.54 -19.29 13.21
N SER A 24 27.59 -19.10 14.01
CA SER A 24 27.63 -19.37 15.46
C SER A 24 27.59 -18.06 16.24
N GLN A 25 26.96 -18.07 17.41
CA GLN A 25 26.83 -16.89 18.25
C GLN A 25 28.18 -16.41 18.79
N ILE A 26 28.29 -15.11 18.96
CA ILE A 26 29.37 -14.52 19.77
C ILE A 26 28.94 -14.58 21.23
N GLU A 27 29.79 -15.10 22.09
CA GLU A 27 29.59 -15.18 23.53
C GLU A 27 30.77 -14.61 24.29
N ASP A 28 30.56 -14.27 25.56
CA ASP A 28 31.64 -13.88 26.46
C ASP A 28 32.39 -15.11 27.00
N GLY A 29 33.46 -14.89 27.81
CA GLY A 29 34.24 -15.95 28.42
C GLY A 29 33.49 -16.79 29.45
N GLU A 30 32.28 -16.40 29.85
CA GLU A 30 31.40 -17.16 30.76
C GLU A 30 30.32 -17.94 29.99
N GLY A 31 30.27 -17.82 28.66
CA GLY A 31 29.28 -18.49 27.81
C GLY A 31 27.95 -17.72 27.69
N THR A 32 27.92 -16.42 28.04
CA THR A 32 26.74 -15.60 27.83
C THR A 32 26.69 -15.18 26.37
N SER A 33 25.69 -15.64 25.65
CA SER A 33 25.52 -15.35 24.23
C SER A 33 25.05 -13.91 23.98
N THR A 34 25.57 -13.29 22.91
CA THR A 34 25.12 -12.01 22.41
C THR A 34 23.99 -12.21 21.39
N CYS A 35 23.38 -11.10 20.90
CA CYS A 35 22.44 -11.12 19.78
C CYS A 35 23.11 -11.29 18.40
N ILE A 36 24.44 -11.44 18.35
CA ILE A 36 25.24 -11.47 17.11
C ILE A 36 25.70 -12.92 16.86
N SER A 37 25.56 -13.36 15.61
CA SER A 37 26.17 -14.61 15.11
C SER A 37 26.97 -14.30 13.84
N VAL A 38 28.11 -15.02 13.69
CA VAL A 38 29.00 -14.90 12.54
C VAL A 38 29.29 -16.26 11.92
N GLY A 39 29.36 -16.31 10.61
CA GLY A 39 29.84 -17.41 9.80
C GLY A 39 30.81 -16.88 8.76
N ASP A 40 31.42 -17.74 7.96
CA ASP A 40 32.36 -17.37 6.91
C ASP A 40 31.69 -16.52 5.81
N ASP A 41 30.40 -16.80 5.48
CA ASP A 41 29.63 -16.11 4.44
C ASP A 41 28.44 -15.32 4.99
N ASN A 42 28.21 -15.29 6.33
CA ASN A 42 27.02 -14.63 6.86
C ASN A 42 27.25 -13.98 8.24
N PHE A 43 26.49 -12.91 8.45
CA PHE A 43 26.37 -12.16 9.69
C PHE A 43 24.90 -12.04 10.07
N LYS A 44 24.53 -12.34 11.31
CA LYS A 44 23.16 -12.34 11.77
C LYS A 44 23.04 -11.61 13.10
N VAL A 45 22.06 -10.71 13.18
CA VAL A 45 21.60 -10.07 14.42
C VAL A 45 20.21 -10.59 14.73
N LYS A 46 20.05 -11.22 15.90
CA LYS A 46 18.77 -11.77 16.34
C LYS A 46 18.62 -11.58 17.84
N PRO A 47 17.53 -10.92 18.31
CA PRO A 47 17.24 -10.86 19.74
C PRO A 47 17.18 -12.26 20.36
N GLN A 48 17.71 -12.42 21.57
CA GLN A 48 17.80 -13.72 22.23
C GLN A 48 16.46 -14.20 22.76
N SER A 49 15.74 -13.35 23.48
CA SER A 49 14.53 -13.72 24.21
C SER A 49 13.31 -13.01 23.69
N ASP A 50 13.37 -11.69 23.52
CA ASP A 50 12.24 -10.85 23.15
C ASP A 50 12.60 -9.90 22.01
N ASN A 51 11.63 -9.59 21.16
CA ASN A 51 11.77 -8.53 20.16
C ASN A 51 11.96 -7.18 20.84
N THR A 52 12.73 -6.30 20.24
CA THR A 52 13.03 -4.96 20.75
C THR A 52 12.85 -3.93 19.65
N THR A 53 12.53 -2.69 20.04
CA THR A 53 12.41 -1.56 19.12
C THR A 53 13.76 -1.08 18.57
N THR A 54 14.88 -1.59 19.12
CA THR A 54 16.25 -1.21 18.80
C THR A 54 17.16 -2.44 18.66
N THR A 55 16.70 -3.44 17.88
CA THR A 55 17.46 -4.68 17.68
C THR A 55 18.81 -4.45 17.02
N PHE A 56 18.87 -3.49 16.09
CA PHE A 56 20.10 -3.05 15.46
C PHE A 56 20.03 -1.55 15.20
N GLU A 57 21.04 -0.81 15.58
CA GLU A 57 21.13 0.64 15.40
C GLU A 57 22.48 1.06 14.82
N VAL A 58 22.43 2.04 13.93
CA VAL A 58 23.57 2.81 13.47
C VAL A 58 23.32 4.26 13.84
N GLU A 59 24.21 4.84 14.62
CA GLU A 59 24.10 6.21 15.10
C GLU A 59 25.22 7.09 14.50
N ASN A 60 24.97 8.39 14.47
CA ASN A 60 26.02 9.37 14.19
C ASN A 60 26.83 9.67 15.47
N ALA A 61 27.88 10.48 15.36
CA ALA A 61 28.76 10.82 16.48
C ALA A 61 28.06 11.57 17.64
N SER A 62 26.87 12.11 17.42
CA SER A 62 26.05 12.78 18.46
C SER A 62 25.02 11.86 19.10
N GLY A 63 24.97 10.57 18.73
CA GLY A 63 24.01 9.59 19.24
C GLY A 63 22.63 9.67 18.59
N SER A 64 22.52 10.28 17.40
CA SER A 64 21.26 10.27 16.66
C SER A 64 21.19 9.07 15.73
N ASN A 65 20.08 8.35 15.73
CA ASN A 65 19.88 7.15 14.92
C ASN A 65 19.86 7.48 13.43
N LEU A 66 20.71 6.82 12.65
CA LEU A 66 20.72 6.84 11.18
C LEU A 66 19.93 5.68 10.59
N LEU A 67 20.04 4.51 11.21
CA LEU A 67 19.31 3.30 10.83
C LEU A 67 18.91 2.55 12.11
N THR A 68 17.66 2.13 12.20
CA THR A 68 17.16 1.29 13.30
C THR A 68 16.36 0.13 12.73
N VAL A 69 16.65 -1.08 13.20
CA VAL A 69 15.81 -2.26 12.98
C VAL A 69 15.02 -2.53 14.26
N ASP A 70 13.71 -2.36 14.13
CA ASP A 70 12.73 -2.56 15.18
C ASP A 70 12.04 -3.92 14.97
N SER A 71 12.48 -4.94 15.66
CA SER A 71 11.92 -6.29 15.53
C SER A 71 10.58 -6.47 16.26
N SER A 72 10.24 -5.58 17.21
CA SER A 72 8.93 -5.59 17.86
C SER A 72 7.80 -5.20 16.89
N ASN A 73 8.07 -4.23 16.03
CA ASN A 73 7.09 -3.71 15.07
C ASN A 73 7.35 -4.19 13.63
N SER A 74 8.40 -5.00 13.40
CA SER A 74 8.83 -5.49 12.09
C SER A 74 9.11 -4.36 11.08
N VAL A 75 9.83 -3.32 11.54
CA VAL A 75 10.08 -2.09 10.77
C VAL A 75 11.56 -1.76 10.70
N VAL A 76 11.98 -1.21 9.57
CA VAL A 76 13.26 -0.52 9.43
C VAL A 76 13.01 0.99 9.36
N LYS A 77 13.76 1.78 10.12
CA LYS A 77 13.68 3.25 10.16
C LYS A 77 14.98 3.83 9.65
N VAL A 78 14.89 4.91 8.86
CA VAL A 78 16.02 5.74 8.46
C VAL A 78 15.82 7.13 9.08
N GLY A 79 16.68 7.50 10.01
CA GLY A 79 16.49 8.68 10.86
C GLY A 79 15.19 8.52 11.68
N THR A 80 14.37 9.57 11.68
CA THR A 80 13.06 9.57 12.36
C THR A 80 11.92 8.99 11.48
N SER A 81 12.20 8.72 10.20
CA SER A 81 11.21 8.26 9.23
C SER A 81 11.18 6.75 9.17
N GLN A 82 10.00 6.18 9.30
CA GLN A 82 9.76 4.77 9.06
C GLN A 82 9.84 4.50 7.56
N VAL A 83 10.85 3.77 7.13
CA VAL A 83 11.00 3.31 5.75
C VAL A 83 10.66 1.83 5.72
N SER A 84 9.44 1.51 5.36
CA SER A 84 9.15 0.20 4.81
C SER A 84 9.68 0.21 3.38
N ALA A 85 10.72 -0.54 3.08
CA ALA A 85 11.27 -0.66 1.72
C ALA A 85 10.24 -1.20 0.71
N THR A 86 9.13 -1.69 1.19
CA THR A 86 8.02 -2.26 0.42
C THR A 86 6.81 -1.34 0.32
N THR A 87 6.78 -0.20 1.03
CA THR A 87 5.65 0.75 0.96
C THR A 87 5.69 1.51 -0.36
N GLN A 88 4.58 1.50 -1.06
CA GLN A 88 4.38 2.19 -2.32
C GLN A 88 3.11 3.04 -2.30
N LEU A 89 3.04 3.98 -3.25
CA LEU A 89 1.88 4.84 -3.44
C LEU A 89 1.30 4.63 -4.82
N LEU A 90 0.00 4.39 -4.88
CA LEU A 90 -0.79 4.37 -6.09
C LEU A 90 -1.68 5.61 -6.09
N THR A 91 -1.78 6.30 -7.22
CA THR A 91 -2.55 7.54 -7.34
C THR A 91 -3.55 7.43 -8.48
N PHE A 92 -4.81 7.72 -8.19
CA PHE A 92 -5.85 7.94 -9.17
C PHE A 92 -6.21 9.43 -9.19
N LYS A 93 -6.46 9.98 -10.37
CA LYS A 93 -6.85 11.38 -10.53
C LYS A 93 -7.90 11.53 -11.63
N GLY A 94 -8.89 12.33 -11.37
CA GLY A 94 -9.91 12.69 -12.35
C GLY A 94 -10.15 14.19 -12.31
N PHE A 95 -10.12 14.83 -13.48
CA PHE A 95 -10.49 16.21 -13.64
C PHE A 95 -11.83 16.28 -14.38
N ARG A 96 -12.84 16.85 -13.71
CA ARG A 96 -14.21 16.94 -14.23
C ARG A 96 -14.77 15.57 -14.66
N VAL A 97 -14.61 14.59 -13.79
CA VAL A 97 -15.29 13.30 -13.98
C VAL A 97 -16.78 13.56 -13.84
N VAL A 98 -17.55 13.29 -14.89
CA VAL A 98 -19.00 13.46 -14.85
C VAL A 98 -19.61 12.30 -14.09
N GLY A 99 -20.18 12.58 -12.92
CA GLY A 99 -20.98 11.62 -12.20
C GLY A 99 -22.43 11.70 -12.67
N SER A 100 -23.04 10.60 -13.08
CA SER A 100 -24.49 10.52 -13.10
C SER A 100 -25.00 10.30 -11.68
N VAL A 101 -26.17 10.85 -11.34
CA VAL A 101 -26.79 10.62 -10.02
C VAL A 101 -26.93 9.12 -9.77
N GLY A 102 -26.35 8.64 -8.68
CA GLY A 102 -26.36 7.23 -8.31
C GLY A 102 -25.57 6.31 -9.26
N GLY A 103 -24.69 6.86 -10.10
CA GLY A 103 -23.84 6.09 -11.01
C GLY A 103 -22.39 6.10 -10.60
N HIS A 104 -21.77 4.92 -10.50
CA HIS A 104 -20.34 4.78 -10.26
C HIS A 104 -19.58 4.90 -11.58
N VAL A 105 -18.51 5.70 -11.59
CA VAL A 105 -17.60 5.83 -12.73
C VAL A 105 -16.16 5.62 -12.31
N PHE A 106 -15.35 5.04 -13.19
CA PHE A 106 -13.93 4.80 -12.94
C PHE A 106 -13.13 6.11 -12.97
N VAL A 107 -12.13 6.19 -12.11
CA VAL A 107 -11.19 7.31 -12.03
C VAL A 107 -9.85 6.85 -12.64
N ALA A 108 -9.28 7.70 -13.51
CA ALA A 108 -8.03 7.35 -14.20
C ALA A 108 -6.84 7.16 -13.27
N LEU A 109 -6.00 6.19 -13.59
CA LEU A 109 -4.74 5.92 -12.92
C LEU A 109 -3.69 6.98 -13.33
N GLY A 110 -2.98 7.54 -12.35
CA GLY A 110 -1.86 8.44 -12.59
C GLY A 110 -2.20 9.84 -13.12
N GLY A 111 -3.48 10.13 -13.39
CA GLY A 111 -3.92 11.40 -13.92
C GLY A 111 -3.77 11.50 -15.43
N ALA A 112 -4.49 10.66 -16.16
CA ALA A 112 -4.71 10.87 -17.58
C ALA A 112 -5.30 12.27 -17.78
N ASP A 113 -4.72 13.03 -18.70
CA ASP A 113 -5.22 14.35 -19.03
C ASP A 113 -6.56 14.18 -19.76
N TYR A 114 -7.64 14.59 -19.09
CA TYR A 114 -8.95 14.70 -19.73
C TYR A 114 -8.94 15.97 -20.59
N GLY A 115 -8.18 15.93 -21.69
CA GLY A 115 -8.22 16.95 -22.71
C GLY A 115 -9.65 17.11 -23.30
N ASN A 116 -9.77 17.80 -24.41
CA ASN A 116 -11.08 18.00 -25.07
C ASN A 116 -11.76 16.68 -25.52
N ASP A 117 -11.02 15.60 -25.59
CA ASP A 117 -11.54 14.25 -25.79
C ASP A 117 -11.63 13.58 -24.40
N ARG A 118 -12.80 13.61 -23.80
CA ARG A 118 -13.11 12.93 -22.54
C ARG A 118 -12.84 11.45 -22.71
N LEU A 119 -12.15 10.84 -21.71
CA LEU A 119 -12.28 9.41 -21.51
C LEU A 119 -13.77 9.10 -21.44
N ALA A 120 -14.25 8.15 -22.21
CA ALA A 120 -15.64 7.71 -22.09
C ALA A 120 -15.84 7.29 -20.63
N GLU A 121 -16.96 7.70 -20.04
CA GLU A 121 -17.28 7.32 -18.68
C GLU A 121 -17.52 5.82 -18.63
N VAL A 122 -16.54 5.09 -18.10
CA VAL A 122 -16.72 3.68 -17.84
C VAL A 122 -17.58 3.55 -16.58
N GLY A 123 -18.85 3.26 -16.78
CA GLY A 123 -19.81 3.09 -15.72
C GLY A 123 -19.66 1.74 -15.00
N ALA A 124 -19.86 1.76 -13.70
CA ALA A 124 -19.79 0.57 -12.87
C ALA A 124 -21.08 0.34 -12.04
N GLY A 125 -22.21 0.67 -12.59
CA GLY A 125 -23.52 0.44 -11.94
C GLY A 125 -24.06 1.66 -11.18
N SER A 126 -25.28 1.51 -10.66
CA SER A 126 -26.04 2.58 -9.98
C SER A 126 -26.61 2.13 -8.62
N GLY A 127 -26.03 1.12 -7.99
CA GLY A 127 -26.38 0.69 -6.63
C GLY A 127 -25.61 1.50 -5.57
N THR A 128 -25.76 1.16 -4.30
CA THR A 128 -24.96 1.73 -3.20
C THR A 128 -23.48 1.43 -3.36
N ASP A 129 -23.15 0.27 -3.91
CA ASP A 129 -21.80 -0.17 -4.18
C ASP A 129 -21.59 -0.36 -5.68
N PRO A 130 -20.35 -0.23 -6.19
CA PRO A 130 -20.02 -0.54 -7.56
C PRO A 130 -20.35 -1.99 -7.93
N ASN A 131 -20.70 -2.23 -9.20
CA ASN A 131 -20.92 -3.56 -9.70
C ASN A 131 -19.71 -4.48 -9.49
N THR A 132 -19.98 -5.71 -9.11
CA THR A 132 -18.94 -6.76 -8.97
C THR A 132 -18.50 -7.36 -10.31
N THR A 133 -19.21 -7.03 -11.38
CA THR A 133 -18.90 -7.45 -12.76
C THR A 133 -19.02 -6.25 -13.67
N ILE A 134 -17.99 -6.00 -14.47
CA ILE A 134 -17.92 -4.90 -15.43
C ILE A 134 -17.70 -5.49 -16.81
N ASP A 135 -18.57 -5.16 -17.74
CA ASP A 135 -18.40 -5.45 -19.16
C ASP A 135 -17.60 -4.32 -19.80
N SER A 136 -16.39 -4.61 -20.25
CA SER A 136 -15.52 -3.61 -20.90
C SER A 136 -16.07 -3.16 -22.26
N GLY A 137 -16.82 -4.02 -22.97
CA GLY A 137 -17.50 -3.69 -24.21
C GLY A 137 -16.67 -2.83 -25.17
N VAL A 138 -17.24 -1.70 -25.58
CA VAL A 138 -16.62 -0.73 -26.51
C VAL A 138 -15.71 0.31 -25.82
N VAL A 139 -15.54 0.23 -24.50
CA VAL A 139 -14.77 1.19 -23.69
C VAL A 139 -13.54 0.54 -23.06
N SER A 140 -13.05 -0.55 -23.61
CA SER A 140 -11.91 -1.29 -23.07
C SER A 140 -10.61 -0.48 -23.05
N ASP A 141 -10.39 0.40 -23.99
CA ASP A 141 -9.26 1.33 -24.06
C ASP A 141 -9.33 2.40 -22.94
N ASP A 142 -10.51 2.92 -22.64
CA ASP A 142 -10.72 3.85 -21.53
C ASP A 142 -10.57 3.14 -20.18
N LEU A 143 -11.13 1.93 -20.04
CA LEU A 143 -10.97 1.11 -18.83
C LEU A 143 -9.50 0.81 -18.53
N LEU A 144 -8.70 0.54 -19.57
CA LEU A 144 -7.26 0.27 -19.41
C LEU A 144 -6.50 1.40 -18.72
N LEU A 145 -6.95 2.65 -18.88
CA LEU A 145 -6.36 3.81 -18.23
C LEU A 145 -6.78 4.00 -16.77
N CYS A 146 -7.77 3.24 -16.32
CA CYS A 146 -8.35 3.34 -14.97
C CYS A 146 -7.94 2.21 -14.03
N ILE A 147 -7.21 1.21 -14.51
CA ILE A 147 -6.91 -0.01 -13.77
C ILE A 147 -5.42 -0.18 -13.48
N PHE A 148 -5.11 -0.77 -12.34
CA PHE A 148 -3.75 -1.12 -11.93
C PHE A 148 -3.64 -2.64 -11.76
N PRO A 149 -2.85 -3.35 -12.60
CA PRO A 149 -2.59 -4.76 -12.43
C PRO A 149 -1.65 -5.00 -11.25
N VAL A 150 -2.02 -5.92 -10.38
CA VAL A 150 -1.28 -6.24 -9.15
C VAL A 150 -0.28 -7.37 -9.41
N PRO A 151 1.04 -7.08 -9.51
CA PRO A 151 2.05 -8.09 -9.88
C PRO A 151 2.45 -9.02 -8.71
N TYR A 152 2.24 -8.60 -7.47
CA TYR A 152 2.57 -9.34 -6.25
C TYR A 152 1.42 -9.27 -5.26
N ASN A 153 1.38 -10.16 -4.26
CA ASN A 153 0.45 -10.00 -3.16
C ASN A 153 0.77 -8.70 -2.43
N ILE A 154 -0.25 -7.90 -2.17
CA ILE A 154 -0.11 -6.61 -1.48
C ILE A 154 -1.12 -6.48 -0.36
N THR A 155 -0.81 -5.59 0.57
CA THR A 155 -1.72 -5.15 1.62
C THR A 155 -1.97 -3.64 1.49
N ILE A 156 -3.23 -3.24 1.44
CA ILE A 156 -3.64 -1.83 1.44
C ILE A 156 -3.55 -1.29 2.87
N ASP A 157 -2.74 -0.27 3.07
CA ASP A 157 -2.51 0.37 4.37
C ASP A 157 -3.42 1.56 4.62
N ALA A 158 -3.70 2.34 3.57
CA ALA A 158 -4.54 3.52 3.65
C ALA A 158 -5.07 3.91 2.26
N CYS A 159 -6.25 4.52 2.23
CA CYS A 159 -6.82 5.18 1.07
C CYS A 159 -7.35 6.56 1.49
N LYS A 160 -6.92 7.60 0.77
CA LYS A 160 -7.30 8.98 1.05
C LYS A 160 -7.66 9.71 -0.24
N ALA A 161 -8.80 10.41 -0.24
CA ALA A 161 -9.23 11.21 -1.37
C ALA A 161 -9.29 12.70 -1.01
N LEU A 162 -9.04 13.53 -2.02
CA LEU A 162 -9.32 14.97 -2.05
C LEU A 162 -10.33 15.22 -3.17
N ILE A 163 -11.42 15.90 -2.87
CA ILE A 163 -12.57 16.05 -3.77
C ILE A 163 -13.04 17.49 -3.79
N SER A 164 -13.40 17.99 -4.99
CA SER A 164 -14.09 19.24 -5.21
C SER A 164 -15.01 19.11 -6.43
N THR A 165 -16.07 19.91 -6.50
CA THR A 165 -16.98 19.96 -7.66
C THR A 165 -16.77 21.23 -8.48
N VAL A 166 -17.38 21.30 -9.67
CA VAL A 166 -17.25 22.45 -10.58
C VAL A 166 -18.26 23.54 -10.23
N THR A 167 -19.40 23.20 -9.66
CA THR A 167 -20.47 24.16 -9.30
C THR A 167 -20.66 24.21 -7.77
N SER A 168 -21.30 25.31 -7.30
CA SER A 168 -21.56 25.50 -5.85
C SER A 168 -22.82 24.75 -5.43
N THR A 169 -22.80 23.42 -5.51
CA THR A 169 -23.89 22.58 -5.08
C THR A 169 -23.44 21.68 -3.94
N ASP A 170 -24.30 21.56 -2.96
CA ASP A 170 -24.07 20.68 -1.80
C ASP A 170 -24.17 19.21 -2.26
N THR A 171 -23.05 18.67 -2.73
CA THR A 171 -22.97 17.34 -3.32
C THR A 171 -22.47 16.31 -2.29
N VAL A 172 -23.03 15.12 -2.34
CA VAL A 172 -22.53 13.95 -1.63
C VAL A 172 -21.79 13.07 -2.64
N CYS A 173 -20.51 12.82 -2.38
CA CYS A 173 -19.64 12.01 -3.22
C CYS A 173 -19.14 10.80 -2.45
N ASN A 174 -19.29 9.61 -3.03
CA ASN A 174 -18.70 8.37 -2.55
C ASN A 174 -17.44 8.03 -3.32
N VAL A 175 -16.48 7.45 -2.62
CA VAL A 175 -15.21 6.96 -3.19
C VAL A 175 -15.07 5.50 -2.83
N HIS A 176 -14.88 4.66 -3.83
CA HIS A 176 -14.66 3.23 -3.65
C HIS A 176 -13.33 2.82 -4.28
N LEU A 177 -12.52 2.10 -3.52
CA LEU A 177 -11.36 1.38 -4.02
C LEU A 177 -11.78 -0.08 -4.16
N MET A 178 -11.66 -0.63 -5.36
CA MET A 178 -12.11 -1.98 -5.70
C MET A 178 -10.95 -2.85 -6.15
N SER A 179 -11.06 -4.16 -5.92
CA SER A 179 -10.28 -5.16 -6.67
C SER A 179 -11.19 -6.04 -7.50
N TYR A 180 -10.69 -6.47 -8.66
CA TYR A 180 -11.39 -7.35 -9.61
C TYR A 180 -10.48 -8.44 -10.12
N ASP A 181 -11.07 -9.52 -10.64
CA ASP A 181 -10.40 -10.45 -11.54
C ASP A 181 -10.62 -9.98 -12.98
N MET A 182 -9.58 -10.01 -13.81
CA MET A 182 -9.71 -9.77 -15.24
C MET A 182 -9.99 -11.08 -15.95
N VAL A 183 -11.02 -11.11 -16.77
CA VAL A 183 -11.33 -12.26 -17.61
C VAL A 183 -10.30 -12.33 -18.73
N ALA A 184 -9.69 -13.50 -18.90
CA ALA A 184 -8.70 -13.81 -19.92
C ALA A 184 -8.96 -15.23 -20.43
N ASP A 185 -10.06 -15.43 -21.16
CA ASP A 185 -10.54 -16.72 -21.63
C ASP A 185 -10.41 -16.93 -23.16
N GLY A 186 -9.86 -15.94 -23.86
CA GLY A 186 -9.69 -15.96 -25.31
C GLY A 186 -10.98 -15.77 -26.10
N THR A 187 -12.02 -15.26 -25.46
CA THR A 187 -13.32 -14.97 -26.06
C THR A 187 -13.57 -13.47 -26.21
N THR A 188 -14.77 -13.08 -26.60
CA THR A 188 -15.20 -11.67 -26.65
C THR A 188 -15.35 -11.05 -25.25
N ASN A 189 -15.20 -11.83 -24.17
CA ASN A 189 -15.25 -11.35 -22.78
C ASN A 189 -13.87 -11.00 -22.23
N ASP A 190 -12.80 -11.18 -23.00
CA ASP A 190 -11.45 -10.78 -22.57
C ASP A 190 -11.41 -9.30 -22.20
N GLY A 191 -10.84 -9.00 -21.03
CA GLY A 191 -10.80 -7.66 -20.48
C GLY A 191 -11.98 -7.27 -19.61
N ASN A 192 -13.06 -8.07 -19.56
CA ASN A 192 -14.13 -7.86 -18.58
C ASN A 192 -13.60 -8.07 -17.16
N LEU A 193 -14.18 -7.34 -16.20
CA LEU A 193 -13.83 -7.49 -14.80
C LEU A 193 -14.93 -8.26 -14.06
N SER A 194 -14.52 -9.13 -13.15
CA SER A 194 -15.41 -9.97 -12.36
C SER A 194 -14.95 -10.07 -10.90
N ASN A 195 -15.78 -10.67 -10.04
CA ASN A 195 -15.48 -10.90 -8.62
C ASN A 195 -15.03 -9.62 -7.89
N GLY A 196 -15.67 -8.50 -8.17
CA GLY A 196 -15.40 -7.21 -7.54
C GLY A 196 -15.50 -7.29 -6.02
N THR A 197 -14.50 -6.74 -5.33
CA THR A 197 -14.47 -6.65 -3.87
C THR A 197 -14.09 -5.24 -3.47
N ILE A 198 -14.83 -4.64 -2.53
CA ILE A 198 -14.50 -3.34 -1.95
C ILE A 198 -13.27 -3.50 -1.06
N LEU A 199 -12.21 -2.78 -1.39
CA LEU A 199 -11.00 -2.69 -0.58
C LEU A 199 -11.09 -1.57 0.45
N ALA A 200 -11.60 -0.42 0.02
CA ALA A 200 -11.85 0.73 0.88
C ALA A 200 -12.98 1.57 0.32
N ASP A 201 -13.73 2.22 1.20
CA ASP A 201 -14.77 3.16 0.85
C ASP A 201 -14.78 4.39 1.78
N GLY A 202 -15.37 5.48 1.30
CA GLY A 202 -15.54 6.70 2.05
C GLY A 202 -16.47 7.68 1.37
N GLN A 203 -17.03 8.57 2.17
CA GLN A 203 -18.01 9.56 1.71
C GLN A 203 -17.57 10.97 2.08
N ALA A 204 -17.74 11.91 1.17
CA ALA A 204 -17.69 13.34 1.43
C ALA A 204 -19.09 13.95 1.29
N THR A 205 -19.47 14.77 2.24
CA THR A 205 -20.72 15.55 2.21
C THR A 205 -20.41 17.03 2.04
N ALA A 206 -21.38 17.79 1.55
CA ALA A 206 -21.24 19.23 1.32
C ALA A 206 -20.02 19.57 0.43
N VAL A 207 -19.86 18.80 -0.66
CA VAL A 207 -18.80 19.07 -1.65
C VAL A 207 -19.28 20.16 -2.57
N ASP A 208 -18.47 21.20 -2.74
CA ASP A 208 -18.77 22.33 -3.63
C ASP A 208 -17.48 22.84 -4.32
N ASN A 209 -17.58 23.88 -5.14
CA ASN A 209 -16.44 24.44 -5.87
C ASN A 209 -15.57 25.40 -5.05
N SER A 210 -15.92 25.70 -3.82
CA SER A 210 -15.20 26.63 -2.93
C SER A 210 -14.30 25.92 -1.95
N VAL A 211 -14.44 24.59 -1.79
CA VAL A 211 -13.70 23.80 -0.81
C VAL A 211 -13.12 22.52 -1.42
N ILE A 212 -11.97 22.11 -0.88
CA ILE A 212 -11.44 20.76 -1.10
C ILE A 212 -11.79 19.92 0.12
N LYS A 213 -12.64 18.92 -0.07
CA LYS A 213 -12.96 17.95 0.96
C LYS A 213 -11.92 16.83 1.02
N THR A 214 -11.61 16.43 2.24
CA THR A 214 -10.72 15.29 2.49
C THR A 214 -11.55 14.11 2.97
N VAL A 215 -11.38 12.96 2.33
CA VAL A 215 -11.97 11.68 2.72
C VAL A 215 -10.87 10.72 3.12
N ASN A 216 -10.89 10.23 4.35
CA ASN A 216 -10.09 9.08 4.77
C ASN A 216 -11.00 7.85 4.62
N CYS A 217 -10.76 7.06 3.57
CA CYS A 217 -11.57 5.88 3.31
C CYS A 217 -11.32 4.81 4.38
N THR A 218 -12.38 4.12 4.77
CA THR A 218 -12.32 2.98 5.68
C THR A 218 -11.87 1.74 4.90
N ILE A 219 -10.84 1.05 5.36
CA ILE A 219 -10.40 -0.20 4.75
C ILE A 219 -11.39 -1.30 5.11
N GLN A 220 -11.99 -1.92 4.09
CA GLN A 220 -12.94 -3.05 4.21
C GLN A 220 -12.22 -4.38 4.02
N SER A 221 -11.33 -4.46 3.01
CA SER A 221 -10.50 -5.61 2.74
C SER A 221 -9.09 -5.13 2.39
N SER A 222 -8.10 -5.47 3.22
CA SER A 222 -6.74 -4.97 2.99
C SER A 222 -5.92 -5.82 2.03
N SER A 223 -6.18 -7.13 1.94
CA SER A 223 -5.34 -8.07 1.18
C SER A 223 -5.78 -8.16 -0.27
N VAL A 224 -4.84 -8.00 -1.20
CA VAL A 224 -5.05 -8.19 -2.64
C VAL A 224 -4.02 -9.18 -3.18
N THR A 225 -4.48 -10.26 -3.78
CA THR A 225 -3.59 -11.28 -4.36
C THR A 225 -3.05 -10.84 -5.72
N SER A 226 -1.86 -11.34 -6.06
CA SER A 226 -1.26 -11.19 -7.39
C SER A 226 -2.23 -11.63 -8.51
N GLY A 227 -2.21 -10.91 -9.62
CA GLY A 227 -3.06 -11.14 -10.78
C GLY A 227 -4.41 -10.43 -10.74
N LYS A 228 -4.80 -9.84 -9.61
CA LYS A 228 -5.99 -8.98 -9.55
C LYS A 228 -5.72 -7.59 -10.14
N ILE A 229 -6.81 -6.90 -10.40
CA ILE A 229 -6.83 -5.48 -10.82
C ILE A 229 -7.32 -4.63 -9.66
N ILE A 230 -6.71 -3.47 -9.45
CA ILE A 230 -7.22 -2.42 -8.55
C ILE A 230 -7.74 -1.26 -9.39
N ALA A 231 -8.91 -0.74 -9.02
CA ALA A 231 -9.53 0.43 -9.62
C ALA A 231 -10.12 1.33 -8.53
N CYS A 232 -10.17 2.64 -8.83
CA CYS A 232 -10.86 3.61 -8.00
C CYS A 232 -12.11 4.09 -8.73
N LEU A 233 -13.22 4.19 -8.01
CA LEU A 233 -14.50 4.65 -8.53
C LEU A 233 -15.04 5.78 -7.68
N ILE A 234 -15.83 6.66 -8.33
CA ILE A 234 -16.53 7.75 -7.66
C ILE A 234 -18.00 7.70 -8.05
N GLU A 235 -18.85 8.09 -7.12
CA GLU A 235 -20.28 8.28 -7.31
C GLU A 235 -20.71 9.63 -6.77
N ASN A 236 -21.59 10.34 -7.50
CA ASN A 236 -22.32 11.49 -6.98
C ASN A 236 -23.76 11.06 -6.64
N GLU A 237 -24.12 11.08 -5.36
CA GLU A 237 -25.45 10.64 -4.93
C GLU A 237 -26.55 11.68 -5.21
N THR A 238 -26.23 12.97 -5.21
CA THR A 238 -27.23 14.03 -5.14
C THR A 238 -27.38 14.86 -6.40
N ASN A 239 -26.39 14.89 -7.27
CA ASN A 239 -26.45 15.65 -8.53
C ASN A 239 -25.48 15.13 -9.60
N THR A 240 -25.55 15.71 -10.79
CA THR A 240 -24.73 15.36 -11.97
C THR A 240 -23.55 16.30 -12.17
N ASP A 241 -23.06 16.97 -11.11
CA ASP A 241 -21.94 17.88 -11.23
C ASP A 241 -20.64 17.14 -11.56
N ASP A 242 -19.85 17.79 -12.40
CA ASP A 242 -18.49 17.34 -12.65
C ASP A 242 -17.66 17.41 -11.36
N THR A 243 -17.01 16.33 -11.01
CA THR A 243 -16.17 16.21 -9.82
C THR A 243 -14.72 16.12 -10.20
N THR A 244 -13.88 16.88 -9.49
CA THR A 244 -12.43 16.74 -9.57
C THR A 244 -11.93 15.99 -8.33
N ILE A 245 -11.18 14.92 -8.56
CA ILE A 245 -10.74 14.01 -7.48
C ILE A 245 -9.26 13.66 -7.61
N SER A 246 -8.62 13.52 -6.46
CA SER A 246 -7.30 12.91 -6.34
C SER A 246 -7.31 11.89 -5.20
N VAL A 247 -7.06 10.63 -5.52
CA VAL A 247 -7.03 9.53 -4.55
C VAL A 247 -5.63 8.99 -4.43
N GLN A 248 -5.17 8.84 -3.20
CA GLN A 248 -3.87 8.28 -2.87
C GLN A 248 -4.07 6.99 -2.07
N VAL A 249 -3.53 5.91 -2.58
CA VAL A 249 -3.57 4.59 -1.94
C VAL A 249 -2.16 4.25 -1.49
N LYS A 250 -1.98 4.01 -0.20
CA LYS A 250 -0.75 3.49 0.37
C LYS A 250 -0.86 1.98 0.50
N TYR A 251 0.13 1.25 0.01
CA TYR A 251 0.18 -0.21 0.12
C TYR A 251 1.61 -0.70 0.31
N HIS A 252 1.75 -1.95 0.76
CA HIS A 252 3.04 -2.64 0.80
C HIS A 252 2.91 -4.05 0.18
N ILE A 253 4.05 -4.61 -0.23
CA ILE A 253 4.14 -5.99 -0.71
C ILE A 253 4.03 -6.92 0.50
N ALA A 254 3.11 -7.90 0.44
CA ALA A 254 2.81 -8.83 1.52
C ALA A 254 3.80 -10.03 1.55
#